data_66129b646b300b1921c745804af775ec
#
_entry.id   66129b646b300b1921c745804af775ec
#
_cell.length_a   1.000
_cell.length_b   1.000
_cell.length_c   1.000
_cell.angle_alpha   90.00
_cell.angle_beta   90.00
_cell.angle_gamma   90.00
#
_symmetry.space_group_name_H-M   'P 1'
#
loop_
_entity.id
_entity.type
_entity.pdbx_description
1 polymer ?
#
loop_
_entity_poly.entity_id
_entity_poly.type
_entity_poly.pdbx_seq_one_letter_code
_entity_poly.pdbx_strand_id
1 'polypeptide(L)'
;MGSIELPTHFKPKFLAEANSDEYANALDAKSPLNHLRNDFIIPTKKSLKTKTATRHDESSEQSVYFCGNSLGLQPKATRDHLNAHLNTWGAIGVNGHFTDLEDSPLTQWQSYAEHAATLSAPIVGAKADEVAVMGSLTMNLHLLMASFYKPTTTRHKIILEWKAFPSDHYMFESQIRWHGLDPKEEMIMIGPEIQNDDYVIKTEAILALIDKHAEETALILLPGIQYYSGQYFDMKTITAYAQARGIVVGWDLAHAAGNVPVQLHDWNVDFAAWCTYKYMNAGPGAIGGIFVHEKHGYVDYSAGPDSPSFVDRLSGWYGGDKTSRFNMDNKFKPLTGAGGWQLSNPSVVDIASLTSSLATFQKTSMAAIREKSLHITAYLEHLLLTDAPEGEPYRIISPSDPEQRGAQLSILLKPGLLPPVFKKLSDNGFVFDQRKPDVIRIAPAPLYNSYWEVYIFVRDFKAALVAESAT
;
A
#
# COMPACT_ATOMS: atom_id res chain seq x y z
N MET A 1 8.71 19.85 10.09
CA MET A 1 8.32 19.76 8.67
C MET A 1 6.87 20.23 8.62
N GLY A 2 6.54 21.24 7.79
CA GLY A 2 5.20 21.79 7.76
C GLY A 2 4.17 20.75 7.30
N SER A 3 2.99 20.76 7.91
CA SER A 3 1.84 20.01 7.48
C SER A 3 1.56 20.30 6.01
N ILE A 4 1.51 19.25 5.18
CA ILE A 4 1.11 19.39 3.79
C ILE A 4 -0.41 19.57 3.82
N GLU A 5 -0.88 20.84 3.81
CA GLU A 5 -2.26 21.14 3.52
C GLU A 5 -2.47 20.98 2.01
N LEU A 6 -3.15 19.92 1.62
CA LEU A 6 -3.63 19.76 0.25
C LEU A 6 -4.78 20.75 0.02
N PRO A 7 -4.90 21.34 -1.20
CA PRO A 7 -6.00 22.24 -1.48
C PRO A 7 -7.34 21.52 -1.31
N THR A 8 -8.16 21.98 -0.40
CA THR A 8 -9.54 21.52 -0.21
C THR A 8 -10.33 21.80 -1.51
N HIS A 9 -10.85 20.73 -2.12
CA HIS A 9 -11.68 20.73 -3.35
C HIS A 9 -10.95 20.77 -4.70
N PHE A 10 -10.00 19.84 -4.91
CA PHE A 10 -9.42 19.66 -6.24
C PHE A 10 -10.42 18.97 -7.19
N LYS A 11 -11.06 19.73 -8.08
CA LYS A 11 -11.81 19.22 -9.23
C LYS A 11 -11.26 19.86 -10.50
N PRO A 12 -10.31 19.21 -11.19
CA PRO A 12 -9.81 19.74 -12.46
C PRO A 12 -10.95 19.78 -13.46
N LYS A 13 -11.06 20.92 -14.18
CA LYS A 13 -11.98 21.05 -15.32
C LYS A 13 -11.24 20.67 -16.58
N PHE A 14 -11.77 19.71 -17.31
CA PHE A 14 -11.28 19.33 -18.61
C PHE A 14 -12.07 20.05 -19.72
N LEU A 15 -11.37 20.36 -20.81
CA LEU A 15 -11.97 21.01 -21.98
C LEU A 15 -12.79 19.99 -22.80
N ALA A 16 -13.59 20.48 -23.73
CA ALA A 16 -14.36 19.59 -24.62
C ALA A 16 -13.45 18.68 -25.48
N GLU A 17 -12.25 19.15 -25.79
CA GLU A 17 -11.23 18.41 -26.57
C GLU A 17 -10.45 17.39 -25.73
N ALA A 18 -10.79 17.22 -24.45
CA ALA A 18 -10.06 16.31 -23.56
C ALA A 18 -10.06 14.85 -24.04
N ASN A 19 -11.05 14.46 -24.84
CA ASN A 19 -11.15 13.12 -25.44
C ASN A 19 -10.38 13.10 -26.79
N SER A 20 -9.09 13.49 -26.78
CA SER A 20 -8.24 13.44 -27.96
C SER A 20 -6.79 13.04 -27.62
N ASP A 21 -6.10 12.49 -28.59
CA ASP A 21 -4.69 12.10 -28.51
C ASP A 21 -3.79 13.30 -28.22
N GLU A 22 -4.04 14.40 -28.90
CA GLU A 22 -3.31 15.66 -28.77
C GLU A 22 -3.43 16.23 -27.35
N TYR A 23 -4.63 16.21 -26.77
CA TYR A 23 -4.86 16.70 -25.43
C TYR A 23 -4.13 15.85 -24.38
N ALA A 24 -4.23 14.53 -24.49
CA ALA A 24 -3.57 13.60 -23.58
C ALA A 24 -2.03 13.77 -23.63
N ASN A 25 -1.44 13.87 -24.81
CA ASN A 25 -0.01 14.14 -24.99
C ASN A 25 0.40 15.53 -24.44
N ALA A 26 -0.45 16.54 -24.56
CA ALA A 26 -0.19 17.86 -23.98
C ALA A 26 -0.19 17.84 -22.45
N LEU A 27 -1.03 17.01 -21.82
CA LEU A 27 -0.99 16.76 -20.36
C LEU A 27 0.30 16.05 -19.94
N ASP A 28 0.72 15.06 -20.71
CA ASP A 28 1.96 14.34 -20.44
C ASP A 28 3.19 15.27 -20.53
N ALA A 29 3.24 16.12 -21.52
CA ALA A 29 4.33 17.09 -21.71
C ALA A 29 4.42 18.10 -20.52
N LYS A 30 3.31 18.39 -19.86
CA LYS A 30 3.24 19.31 -18.70
C LYS A 30 3.43 18.61 -17.37
N SER A 31 3.35 17.29 -17.32
CA SER A 31 3.42 16.52 -16.06
C SER A 31 4.83 16.53 -15.46
N PRO A 32 5.02 17.06 -14.26
CA PRO A 32 6.35 17.17 -13.64
C PRO A 32 6.98 15.80 -13.32
N LEU A 33 6.16 14.76 -13.17
CA LEU A 33 6.62 13.39 -12.83
C LEU A 33 6.82 12.50 -14.05
N ASN A 34 6.59 12.98 -15.27
CA ASN A 34 6.64 12.14 -16.47
C ASN A 34 8.04 11.52 -16.70
N HIS A 35 9.10 12.23 -16.30
CA HIS A 35 10.48 11.75 -16.40
C HIS A 35 10.75 10.50 -15.56
N LEU A 36 10.03 10.30 -14.44
CA LEU A 36 10.20 9.13 -13.54
C LEU A 36 9.76 7.82 -14.21
N ARG A 37 8.90 7.87 -15.23
CA ARG A 37 8.55 6.69 -16.03
C ARG A 37 9.78 5.97 -16.55
N ASN A 38 10.84 6.71 -16.87
CA ASN A 38 12.08 6.16 -17.37
C ASN A 38 12.86 5.31 -16.35
N ASP A 39 12.52 5.41 -15.07
CA ASP A 39 13.12 4.59 -14.02
C ASP A 39 12.55 3.16 -13.99
N PHE A 40 11.46 2.89 -14.71
CA PHE A 40 10.76 1.60 -14.67
C PHE A 40 10.92 0.79 -15.96
N ILE A 41 10.78 -0.51 -15.80
CA ILE A 41 10.69 -1.46 -16.91
C ILE A 41 9.21 -1.72 -17.19
N ILE A 42 8.74 -1.27 -18.35
CA ILE A 42 7.36 -1.46 -18.75
C ILE A 42 7.29 -2.72 -19.64
N PRO A 43 6.42 -3.70 -19.33
CA PRO A 43 6.23 -4.87 -20.18
C PRO A 43 5.83 -4.45 -21.60
N THR A 44 6.26 -5.22 -22.60
CA THR A 44 5.84 -5.02 -23.98
C THR A 44 4.64 -5.89 -24.31
N LYS A 45 3.85 -5.51 -25.30
CA LYS A 45 2.74 -6.35 -25.80
C LYS A 45 3.24 -7.74 -26.22
N LYS A 46 4.45 -7.82 -26.76
CA LYS A 46 5.10 -9.07 -27.15
C LYS A 46 5.45 -9.92 -25.91
N SER A 47 6.06 -9.32 -24.89
CA SER A 47 6.46 -10.06 -23.68
C SER A 47 5.27 -10.60 -22.89
N LEU A 48 4.11 -9.93 -22.91
CA LEU A 48 2.89 -10.41 -22.27
C LEU A 48 2.28 -11.65 -22.94
N LYS A 49 2.55 -11.87 -24.23
CA LYS A 49 2.05 -13.02 -24.99
C LYS A 49 2.99 -14.23 -24.94
N THR A 50 4.24 -14.04 -24.52
CA THR A 50 5.23 -15.12 -24.41
C THR A 50 5.42 -15.51 -22.95
N LYS A 51 5.38 -16.81 -22.65
CA LYS A 51 5.65 -17.33 -21.30
C LYS A 51 7.14 -17.22 -20.89
N THR A 52 8.01 -16.94 -21.84
CA THR A 52 9.43 -16.75 -21.60
C THR A 52 9.72 -15.26 -21.52
N ALA A 53 10.40 -14.83 -20.44
CA ALA A 53 10.93 -13.48 -20.31
C ALA A 53 11.97 -13.26 -21.41
N THR A 54 11.54 -12.74 -22.56
CA THR A 54 12.46 -12.26 -23.59
C THR A 54 13.09 -10.96 -23.11
N ARG A 55 14.41 -10.80 -23.30
CA ARG A 55 15.10 -9.53 -23.10
C ARG A 55 14.34 -8.45 -23.85
N HIS A 56 14.26 -7.25 -23.25
CA HIS A 56 13.61 -6.09 -23.83
C HIS A 56 14.12 -5.89 -25.25
N ASP A 57 13.25 -6.13 -26.19
CA ASP A 57 13.39 -5.59 -27.52
C ASP A 57 12.87 -4.15 -27.44
N GLU A 58 13.76 -3.17 -27.44
CA GLU A 58 13.42 -1.75 -27.35
C GLU A 58 12.50 -1.30 -28.50
N SER A 59 12.43 -2.08 -29.58
CA SER A 59 11.57 -1.83 -30.73
C SER A 59 10.13 -2.29 -30.55
N SER A 60 9.81 -3.04 -29.44
CA SER A 60 8.46 -3.55 -29.24
C SER A 60 7.57 -2.57 -28.50
N GLU A 61 6.32 -2.44 -28.95
CA GLU A 61 5.32 -1.55 -28.39
C GLU A 61 5.06 -1.87 -26.91
N GLN A 62 5.14 -0.84 -26.06
CA GLN A 62 4.87 -0.98 -24.63
C GLN A 62 3.40 -1.32 -24.36
N SER A 63 3.16 -2.14 -23.35
CA SER A 63 1.83 -2.37 -22.81
C SER A 63 1.38 -1.19 -21.95
N VAL A 64 0.07 -1.08 -21.74
CA VAL A 64 -0.51 -0.16 -20.76
C VAL A 64 -0.71 -0.93 -19.44
N TYR A 65 -0.01 -0.51 -18.40
CA TYR A 65 0.04 -1.23 -17.14
C TYR A 65 -0.66 -0.45 -16.01
N PHE A 66 -1.92 -0.80 -15.72
CA PHE A 66 -2.75 -0.18 -14.67
C PHE A 66 -2.98 -1.11 -13.46
N CYS A 67 -1.98 -1.90 -13.13
CA CYS A 67 -2.08 -2.92 -12.08
C CYS A 67 -1.17 -2.65 -10.87
N GLY A 68 -0.72 -1.38 -10.67
CA GLY A 68 0.13 -0.99 -9.54
C GLY A 68 -0.50 -1.23 -8.16
N ASN A 69 -1.82 -1.33 -8.10
CA ASN A 69 -2.58 -1.70 -6.91
C ASN A 69 -2.48 -3.19 -6.54
N SER A 70 -1.90 -4.02 -7.39
CA SER A 70 -1.70 -5.47 -7.17
C SER A 70 -0.21 -5.81 -7.15
N LEU A 71 0.54 -5.36 -8.17
CA LEU A 71 1.99 -5.49 -8.26
C LEU A 71 2.54 -4.26 -9.01
N GLY A 72 3.47 -3.53 -8.41
CA GLY A 72 4.14 -2.41 -9.06
C GLY A 72 5.11 -2.86 -10.16
N LEU A 73 5.46 -1.94 -11.06
CA LEU A 73 6.47 -2.19 -12.09
C LEU A 73 7.88 -2.30 -11.49
N GLN A 74 8.73 -3.08 -12.15
CA GLN A 74 10.13 -3.24 -11.75
C GLN A 74 10.91 -1.93 -11.97
N PRO A 75 11.52 -1.33 -10.90
CA PRO A 75 12.52 -0.29 -11.10
C PRO A 75 13.74 -0.83 -11.83
N LYS A 76 14.33 -0.04 -12.74
CA LYS A 76 15.56 -0.44 -13.45
C LYS A 76 16.73 -0.64 -12.49
N ALA A 77 16.82 0.18 -11.45
CA ALA A 77 17.84 0.09 -10.40
C ALA A 77 17.82 -1.22 -9.62
N THR A 78 16.71 -1.98 -9.63
CA THR A 78 16.59 -3.24 -8.87
C THR A 78 17.68 -4.23 -9.25
N ARG A 79 18.01 -4.33 -10.55
CA ARG A 79 19.07 -5.24 -11.01
C ARG A 79 20.44 -4.85 -10.45
N ASP A 80 20.75 -3.57 -10.43
CA ASP A 80 22.05 -3.08 -9.94
C ASP A 80 22.19 -3.25 -8.45
N HIS A 81 21.13 -2.99 -7.66
CA HIS A 81 21.11 -3.22 -6.22
C HIS A 81 21.26 -4.71 -5.87
N LEU A 82 20.55 -5.60 -6.58
CA LEU A 82 20.71 -7.05 -6.40
C LEU A 82 22.11 -7.53 -6.76
N ASN A 83 22.67 -7.04 -7.86
CA ASN A 83 24.04 -7.37 -8.25
C ASN A 83 25.06 -6.85 -7.23
N ALA A 84 24.88 -5.64 -6.71
CA ALA A 84 25.75 -5.10 -5.66
C ALA A 84 25.72 -5.97 -4.39
N HIS A 85 24.54 -6.42 -3.98
CA HIS A 85 24.43 -7.39 -2.87
C HIS A 85 25.19 -8.68 -3.16
N LEU A 86 24.99 -9.28 -4.33
CA LEU A 86 25.67 -10.53 -4.73
C LEU A 86 27.19 -10.34 -4.81
N ASN A 87 27.66 -9.20 -5.30
CA ASN A 87 29.07 -8.86 -5.37
C ASN A 87 29.69 -8.76 -3.96
N THR A 88 29.01 -8.05 -3.03
CA THR A 88 29.45 -7.94 -1.64
C THR A 88 29.53 -9.32 -0.99
N TRP A 89 28.48 -10.14 -1.15
CA TRP A 89 28.46 -11.49 -0.59
C TRP A 89 29.57 -12.37 -1.17
N GLY A 90 29.76 -12.34 -2.49
CA GLY A 90 30.81 -13.11 -3.16
C GLY A 90 32.23 -12.67 -2.82
N ALA A 91 32.45 -11.37 -2.60
CA ALA A 91 33.78 -10.81 -2.37
C ALA A 91 34.26 -10.91 -0.91
N ILE A 92 33.37 -10.62 0.04
CA ILE A 92 33.77 -10.48 1.48
C ILE A 92 32.97 -11.41 2.42
N GLY A 93 31.99 -12.15 1.93
CA GLY A 93 31.27 -13.17 2.69
C GLY A 93 30.63 -12.59 3.96
N VAL A 94 30.87 -13.24 5.11
CA VAL A 94 30.31 -12.85 6.42
C VAL A 94 30.69 -11.42 6.85
N ASN A 95 31.79 -10.88 6.34
CA ASN A 95 32.23 -9.52 6.67
C ASN A 95 31.24 -8.46 6.17
N GLY A 96 30.41 -8.75 5.16
CA GLY A 96 29.35 -7.87 4.68
C GLY A 96 28.30 -7.51 5.74
N HIS A 97 28.24 -8.22 6.87
CA HIS A 97 27.45 -7.77 8.03
C HIS A 97 27.95 -6.47 8.65
N PHE A 98 29.23 -6.17 8.57
CA PHE A 98 29.87 -5.10 9.33
C PHE A 98 30.61 -4.07 8.45
N THR A 99 30.78 -4.36 7.16
CA THR A 99 31.44 -3.47 6.21
C THR A 99 30.83 -3.56 4.82
N ASP A 100 31.04 -2.56 4.00
CA ASP A 100 30.59 -2.50 2.61
C ASP A 100 31.79 -2.56 1.66
N LEU A 101 31.55 -2.85 0.39
CA LEU A 101 32.51 -2.58 -0.68
C LEU A 101 32.49 -1.08 -0.99
N GLU A 102 33.65 -0.52 -1.30
CA GLU A 102 33.85 0.94 -1.52
C GLU A 102 32.88 1.52 -2.56
N ASP A 103 32.61 0.77 -3.64
CA ASP A 103 31.74 1.20 -4.73
C ASP A 103 30.29 0.67 -4.61
N SER A 104 29.90 0.11 -3.46
CA SER A 104 28.55 -0.44 -3.27
C SER A 104 27.55 0.68 -3.01
N PRO A 105 26.38 0.73 -3.70
CA PRO A 105 25.29 1.62 -3.38
C PRO A 105 24.52 1.17 -2.11
N LEU A 106 24.87 0.02 -1.54
CA LEU A 106 24.21 -0.58 -0.39
C LEU A 106 25.03 -0.32 0.88
N THR A 107 24.34 -0.33 2.02
CA THR A 107 25.01 -0.26 3.32
C THR A 107 25.22 -1.67 3.89
N GLN A 108 26.11 -1.78 4.89
CA GLN A 108 26.40 -3.01 5.61
C GLN A 108 25.10 -3.66 6.13
N TRP A 109 25.02 -5.00 6.09
CA TRP A 109 23.76 -5.71 6.33
C TRP A 109 23.16 -5.52 7.73
N GLN A 110 23.98 -5.30 8.76
CA GLN A 110 23.50 -5.01 10.12
C GLN A 110 22.77 -3.67 10.26
N SER A 111 22.94 -2.76 9.30
CA SER A 111 22.29 -1.43 9.30
C SER A 111 21.31 -1.25 8.12
N TYR A 112 21.21 -2.27 7.25
CA TYR A 112 20.48 -2.10 6.00
C TYR A 112 18.96 -1.98 6.18
N ALA A 113 18.39 -2.73 7.14
CA ALA A 113 16.98 -2.62 7.46
C ALA A 113 16.60 -1.24 8.03
N GLU A 114 17.46 -0.64 8.86
CA GLU A 114 17.25 0.71 9.40
C GLU A 114 17.43 1.78 8.34
N HIS A 115 18.37 1.59 7.42
CA HIS A 115 18.50 2.48 6.27
C HIS A 115 17.22 2.46 5.44
N ALA A 116 16.68 1.28 5.12
CA ALA A 116 15.41 1.13 4.40
C ALA A 116 14.22 1.72 5.18
N ALA A 117 14.19 1.58 6.51
CA ALA A 117 13.20 2.19 7.38
C ALA A 117 13.26 3.72 7.33
N THR A 118 14.46 4.30 7.40
CA THR A 118 14.68 5.76 7.28
C THR A 118 14.17 6.30 5.95
N LEU A 119 14.41 5.57 4.85
CA LEU A 119 13.91 5.94 3.53
C LEU A 119 12.39 5.77 3.38
N SER A 120 11.81 4.81 4.08
CA SER A 120 10.35 4.52 4.04
C SER A 120 9.54 5.46 4.92
N ALA A 121 10.11 5.97 6.01
CA ALA A 121 9.41 6.79 7.01
C ALA A 121 8.69 8.02 6.41
N PRO A 122 9.30 8.81 5.50
CA PRO A 122 8.60 9.95 4.88
C PRO A 122 7.39 9.54 4.01
N ILE A 123 7.38 8.32 3.48
CA ILE A 123 6.28 7.83 2.63
C ILE A 123 5.01 7.60 3.45
N VAL A 124 5.17 7.24 4.72
CA VAL A 124 4.07 6.96 5.65
C VAL A 124 3.90 8.03 6.73
N GLY A 125 4.62 9.16 6.63
CA GLY A 125 4.50 10.27 7.58
C GLY A 125 4.86 9.86 9.01
N ALA A 126 6.01 9.19 9.16
CA ALA A 126 6.52 8.67 10.44
C ALA A 126 7.91 9.21 10.73
N LYS A 127 8.36 9.09 11.97
CA LYS A 127 9.76 9.19 12.35
C LYS A 127 10.51 7.90 11.96
N ALA A 128 11.81 8.00 11.74
CA ALA A 128 12.60 6.84 11.29
C ALA A 128 12.59 5.68 12.30
N ASP A 129 12.58 5.97 13.57
CA ASP A 129 12.55 4.99 14.66
C ASP A 129 11.16 4.37 14.91
N GLU A 130 10.11 4.96 14.36
CA GLU A 130 8.75 4.41 14.36
C GLU A 130 8.51 3.40 13.23
N VAL A 131 9.46 3.22 12.31
CA VAL A 131 9.36 2.30 11.17
C VAL A 131 10.36 1.16 11.31
N ALA A 132 9.92 -0.04 11.00
CA ALA A 132 10.81 -1.18 10.79
C ALA A 132 10.47 -1.91 9.49
N VAL A 133 11.51 -2.31 8.75
CA VAL A 133 11.37 -3.12 7.53
C VAL A 133 11.60 -4.57 7.90
N MET A 134 10.55 -5.38 7.78
CA MET A 134 10.55 -6.78 8.22
C MET A 134 9.40 -7.58 7.63
N GLY A 135 9.52 -8.89 7.62
CA GLY A 135 8.44 -9.83 7.33
C GLY A 135 7.66 -9.55 6.04
N SER A 136 6.40 -9.92 6.06
CA SER A 136 5.40 -9.61 5.04
C SER A 136 4.15 -9.05 5.72
N LEU A 137 3.22 -8.45 4.95
CA LEU A 137 2.06 -7.76 5.52
C LEU A 137 1.32 -8.58 6.58
N THR A 138 0.82 -9.76 6.24
CA THR A 138 0.00 -10.57 7.16
C THR A 138 0.82 -11.09 8.35
N MET A 139 2.09 -11.45 8.13
CA MET A 139 3.01 -11.80 9.21
C MET A 139 3.18 -10.63 10.18
N ASN A 140 3.41 -9.44 9.65
CA ASN A 140 3.58 -8.22 10.43
C ASN A 140 2.31 -7.85 11.22
N LEU A 141 1.13 -7.99 10.60
CA LEU A 141 -0.14 -7.79 11.29
C LEU A 141 -0.31 -8.78 12.45
N HIS A 142 0.01 -10.07 12.27
CA HIS A 142 -0.01 -11.04 13.37
C HIS A 142 0.93 -10.65 14.52
N LEU A 143 2.14 -10.19 14.23
CA LEU A 143 3.11 -9.76 15.24
C LEU A 143 2.63 -8.52 16.00
N LEU A 144 2.05 -7.55 15.29
CA LEU A 144 1.46 -6.36 15.89
C LEU A 144 0.21 -6.71 16.71
N MET A 145 -0.66 -7.58 16.21
CA MET A 145 -1.82 -8.06 16.96
C MET A 145 -1.41 -8.75 18.27
N ALA A 146 -0.31 -9.51 18.29
CA ALA A 146 0.20 -10.10 19.53
C ALA A 146 0.55 -9.06 20.61
N SER A 147 0.90 -7.82 20.19
CA SER A 147 1.17 -6.72 21.12
C SER A 147 -0.07 -5.89 21.46
N PHE A 148 -0.93 -5.62 20.49
CA PHE A 148 -1.97 -4.60 20.55
C PHE A 148 -3.38 -5.13 20.69
N TYR A 149 -3.68 -6.36 20.29
CA TYR A 149 -4.94 -7.02 20.58
C TYR A 149 -4.82 -7.79 21.90
N LYS A 150 -5.26 -7.18 22.99
CA LYS A 150 -5.24 -7.74 24.34
C LYS A 150 -6.69 -7.84 24.87
N PRO A 151 -7.44 -8.88 24.45
CA PRO A 151 -8.82 -9.03 24.89
C PRO A 151 -8.93 -9.22 26.40
N THR A 152 -9.91 -8.55 26.99
CA THR A 152 -10.28 -8.64 28.40
C THR A 152 -11.72 -9.14 28.51
N THR A 153 -12.23 -9.34 29.72
CA THR A 153 -13.64 -9.71 29.97
C THR A 153 -14.64 -8.64 29.52
N THR A 154 -14.20 -7.39 29.39
CA THR A 154 -15.05 -6.27 28.96
C THR A 154 -14.75 -5.80 27.56
N ARG A 155 -13.48 -5.67 27.19
CA ARG A 155 -13.03 -5.21 25.86
C ARG A 155 -12.36 -6.37 25.12
N HIS A 156 -13.04 -6.96 24.16
CA HIS A 156 -12.54 -8.14 23.45
C HIS A 156 -12.84 -8.12 21.96
N LYS A 157 -13.76 -7.27 21.48
CA LYS A 157 -14.18 -7.23 20.08
C LYS A 157 -13.22 -6.45 19.18
N ILE A 158 -13.28 -6.75 17.89
CA ILE A 158 -12.51 -6.08 16.84
C ILE A 158 -13.49 -5.48 15.84
N ILE A 159 -13.34 -4.17 15.55
CA ILE A 159 -14.03 -3.52 14.42
C ILE A 159 -13.16 -3.64 13.19
N LEU A 160 -13.76 -4.16 12.11
CA LEU A 160 -13.14 -4.32 10.79
C LEU A 160 -14.14 -3.99 9.68
N GLU A 161 -13.67 -3.85 8.44
CA GLU A 161 -14.56 -3.60 7.32
C GLU A 161 -15.22 -4.89 6.79
N TRP A 162 -16.43 -4.77 6.22
CA TRP A 162 -17.30 -5.88 5.79
C TRP A 162 -16.70 -6.80 4.71
N LYS A 163 -15.85 -6.25 3.86
CA LYS A 163 -15.22 -6.95 2.76
C LYS A 163 -13.69 -6.87 2.90
N ALA A 164 -13.20 -7.12 4.12
CA ALA A 164 -11.76 -7.17 4.37
C ALA A 164 -11.06 -8.08 3.36
N PHE A 165 -9.85 -7.71 2.95
CA PHE A 165 -9.08 -8.59 2.09
C PHE A 165 -8.97 -9.97 2.75
N PRO A 166 -9.12 -11.08 2.00
CA PRO A 166 -9.21 -12.42 2.62
C PRO A 166 -8.10 -12.75 3.61
N SER A 167 -6.86 -12.28 3.36
CA SER A 167 -5.75 -12.51 4.26
C SER A 167 -5.93 -11.82 5.61
N ASP A 168 -6.49 -10.61 5.63
CA ASP A 168 -6.78 -9.87 6.87
C ASP A 168 -7.93 -10.51 7.62
N HIS A 169 -9.00 -10.88 6.89
CA HIS A 169 -10.13 -11.58 7.50
C HIS A 169 -9.67 -12.87 8.21
N TYR A 170 -8.85 -13.69 7.54
CA TYR A 170 -8.29 -14.91 8.14
C TYR A 170 -7.36 -14.62 9.32
N MET A 171 -6.61 -13.53 9.25
CA MET A 171 -5.76 -13.07 10.36
C MET A 171 -6.61 -12.71 11.58
N PHE A 172 -7.70 -11.94 11.43
CA PHE A 172 -8.62 -11.61 12.52
C PHE A 172 -9.23 -12.87 13.14
N GLU A 173 -9.81 -13.76 12.32
CA GLU A 173 -10.35 -15.03 12.82
C GLU A 173 -9.32 -15.83 13.60
N SER A 174 -8.10 -15.92 13.09
CA SER A 174 -7.05 -16.71 13.70
C SER A 174 -6.57 -16.11 15.04
N GLN A 175 -6.43 -14.79 15.13
CA GLN A 175 -6.07 -14.09 16.36
C GLN A 175 -7.14 -14.23 17.44
N ILE A 176 -8.42 -14.10 17.08
CA ILE A 176 -9.54 -14.27 18.00
C ILE A 176 -9.56 -15.69 18.57
N ARG A 177 -9.44 -16.71 17.69
CA ARG A 177 -9.37 -18.13 18.13
C ARG A 177 -8.14 -18.41 18.99
N TRP A 178 -7.01 -17.76 18.71
CA TRP A 178 -5.79 -17.90 19.53
C TRP A 178 -5.99 -17.45 20.96
N HIS A 179 -6.88 -16.50 21.19
CA HIS A 179 -7.30 -16.05 22.53
C HIS A 179 -8.46 -16.87 23.13
N GLY A 180 -8.90 -17.95 22.47
CA GLY A 180 -10.00 -18.81 22.96
C GLY A 180 -11.39 -18.21 22.76
N LEU A 181 -11.53 -17.21 21.89
CA LEU A 181 -12.78 -16.51 21.60
C LEU A 181 -13.41 -16.97 20.28
N ASP A 182 -14.70 -16.70 20.07
CA ASP A 182 -15.42 -17.05 18.84
C ASP A 182 -15.42 -15.87 17.85
N PRO A 183 -14.81 -15.99 16.66
CA PRO A 183 -14.81 -14.93 15.65
C PRO A 183 -16.20 -14.41 15.27
N LYS A 184 -17.24 -15.23 15.35
CA LYS A 184 -18.62 -14.83 15.01
C LYS A 184 -19.19 -13.81 15.98
N GLU A 185 -18.75 -13.87 17.25
CA GLU A 185 -19.18 -12.97 18.30
C GLU A 185 -18.28 -11.74 18.42
N GLU A 186 -17.02 -11.88 18.03
CA GLU A 186 -16.00 -10.86 18.27
C GLU A 186 -15.75 -9.90 17.11
N MET A 187 -16.07 -10.31 15.86
CA MET A 187 -15.88 -9.45 14.70
C MET A 187 -17.09 -8.55 14.47
N ILE A 188 -16.90 -7.24 14.59
CA ILE A 188 -17.89 -6.21 14.26
C ILE A 188 -17.55 -5.65 12.89
N MET A 189 -18.36 -5.97 11.89
CA MET A 189 -18.10 -5.56 10.50
C MET A 189 -18.89 -4.30 10.14
N ILE A 190 -18.18 -3.27 9.60
CA ILE A 190 -18.79 -2.08 9.01
C ILE A 190 -18.81 -2.20 7.48
N GLY A 191 -19.96 -1.99 6.87
CA GLY A 191 -20.13 -2.03 5.42
C GLY A 191 -20.85 -0.80 4.88
N PRO A 192 -20.86 -0.63 3.55
CA PRO A 192 -21.62 0.41 2.88
C PRO A 192 -23.12 0.09 2.89
N GLU A 193 -23.93 1.10 2.66
CA GLU A 193 -25.39 0.94 2.49
C GLU A 193 -25.71 0.45 1.06
N ILE A 194 -25.42 -0.83 0.78
CA ILE A 194 -25.57 -1.44 -0.57
C ILE A 194 -26.99 -1.28 -1.13
N GLN A 195 -28.02 -1.13 -0.30
CA GLN A 195 -29.41 -0.96 -0.76
C GLN A 195 -29.60 0.27 -1.67
N ASN A 196 -28.70 1.25 -1.58
CA ASN A 196 -28.68 2.45 -2.42
C ASN A 196 -27.62 2.37 -3.53
N ASP A 197 -27.11 1.17 -3.82
CA ASP A 197 -26.00 0.99 -4.78
C ASP A 197 -24.72 1.77 -4.44
N ASP A 198 -24.58 2.23 -3.21
CA ASP A 198 -23.39 2.93 -2.70
C ASP A 198 -22.39 1.91 -2.14
N TYR A 199 -21.16 1.97 -2.63
CA TYR A 199 -20.05 1.13 -2.18
C TYR A 199 -19.08 1.87 -1.24
N VAL A 200 -19.45 3.08 -0.84
CA VAL A 200 -18.66 3.94 0.05
C VAL A 200 -19.13 3.78 1.48
N ILE A 201 -18.20 3.50 2.38
CA ILE A 201 -18.46 3.45 3.82
C ILE A 201 -18.29 4.88 4.36
N LYS A 202 -19.39 5.48 4.81
CA LYS A 202 -19.35 6.86 5.34
C LYS A 202 -18.59 6.92 6.67
N THR A 203 -17.77 7.94 6.84
CA THR A 203 -17.02 8.15 8.10
C THR A 203 -17.98 8.23 9.29
N GLU A 204 -19.11 8.93 9.15
CA GLU A 204 -20.12 9.06 10.20
C GLU A 204 -20.70 7.70 10.64
N ALA A 205 -20.85 6.75 9.72
CA ALA A 205 -21.30 5.40 10.02
C ALA A 205 -20.24 4.63 10.82
N ILE A 206 -18.95 4.82 10.50
CA ILE A 206 -17.85 4.25 11.27
C ILE A 206 -17.85 4.82 12.69
N LEU A 207 -17.97 6.15 12.84
CA LEU A 207 -17.99 6.81 14.15
C LEU A 207 -19.19 6.37 14.98
N ALA A 208 -20.37 6.24 14.38
CA ALA A 208 -21.56 5.73 15.07
C ALA A 208 -21.41 4.25 15.52
N LEU A 209 -20.74 3.43 14.72
CA LEU A 209 -20.44 2.03 15.08
C LEU A 209 -19.44 1.98 16.25
N ILE A 210 -18.42 2.83 16.24
CA ILE A 210 -17.48 2.97 17.35
C ILE A 210 -18.22 3.35 18.64
N ASP A 211 -19.13 4.33 18.59
CA ASP A 211 -19.92 4.73 19.76
C ASP A 211 -20.76 3.56 20.31
N LYS A 212 -21.44 2.87 19.41
CA LYS A 212 -22.31 1.75 19.77
C LYS A 212 -21.58 0.62 20.49
N HIS A 213 -20.32 0.39 20.14
CA HIS A 213 -19.53 -0.74 20.61
C HIS A 213 -18.31 -0.32 21.47
N ALA A 214 -18.23 0.95 21.90
CA ALA A 214 -17.07 1.52 22.57
C ALA A 214 -16.60 0.72 23.80
N GLU A 215 -17.55 0.23 24.59
CA GLU A 215 -17.24 -0.44 25.87
C GLU A 215 -16.68 -1.87 25.68
N GLU A 216 -17.00 -2.51 24.56
CA GLU A 216 -16.60 -3.90 24.30
C GLU A 216 -15.50 -4.05 23.24
N THR A 217 -15.14 -2.96 22.54
CA THR A 217 -14.12 -2.98 21.48
C THR A 217 -12.71 -2.83 22.05
N ALA A 218 -11.87 -3.81 21.78
CA ALA A 218 -10.44 -3.77 22.12
C ALA A 218 -9.62 -3.10 21.02
N LEU A 219 -9.97 -3.34 19.75
CA LEU A 219 -9.20 -2.93 18.59
C LEU A 219 -10.11 -2.54 17.41
N ILE A 220 -9.74 -1.48 16.70
CA ILE A 220 -10.19 -1.22 15.34
C ILE A 220 -9.00 -1.37 14.41
N LEU A 221 -9.16 -2.17 13.34
CA LEU A 221 -8.16 -2.31 12.29
C LEU A 221 -8.86 -2.30 10.93
N LEU A 222 -8.63 -1.22 10.19
CA LEU A 222 -9.20 -0.96 8.88
C LEU A 222 -8.09 -0.82 7.83
N PRO A 223 -8.38 -1.03 6.54
CA PRO A 223 -7.45 -0.67 5.48
C PRO A 223 -7.40 0.86 5.35
N GLY A 224 -6.22 1.43 5.05
CA GLY A 224 -6.13 2.85 4.69
C GLY A 224 -6.86 3.15 3.39
N ILE A 225 -6.77 2.22 2.43
CA ILE A 225 -7.59 2.23 1.20
C ILE A 225 -8.25 0.86 1.03
N GLN A 226 -9.57 0.88 0.87
CA GLN A 226 -10.35 -0.32 0.61
C GLN A 226 -10.07 -0.87 -0.79
N TYR A 227 -9.65 -2.12 -0.88
CA TYR A 227 -9.11 -2.69 -2.13
C TYR A 227 -10.15 -2.83 -3.25
N TYR A 228 -11.43 -3.02 -2.93
CA TYR A 228 -12.49 -3.28 -3.90
C TYR A 228 -13.04 -1.99 -4.51
N SER A 229 -13.40 -1.01 -3.68
CA SER A 229 -13.92 0.28 -4.11
C SER A 229 -12.85 1.34 -4.42
N GLY A 230 -11.64 1.19 -3.86
CA GLY A 230 -10.61 2.23 -3.93
C GLY A 230 -10.81 3.38 -2.95
N GLN A 231 -11.78 3.27 -2.02
CA GLN A 231 -12.04 4.29 -1.02
C GLN A 231 -10.85 4.50 -0.08
N TYR A 232 -10.43 5.74 0.09
CA TYR A 232 -9.46 6.18 1.09
C TYR A 232 -10.22 6.67 2.32
N PHE A 233 -10.00 6.03 3.46
CA PHE A 233 -10.67 6.36 4.70
C PHE A 233 -10.09 7.62 5.36
N ASP A 234 -10.92 8.36 6.10
CA ASP A 234 -10.46 9.46 6.98
C ASP A 234 -9.76 8.89 8.21
N MET A 235 -8.53 8.42 7.99
CA MET A 235 -7.70 7.78 9.02
C MET A 235 -7.50 8.67 10.23
N LYS A 236 -7.31 9.99 10.03
CA LYS A 236 -7.08 10.95 11.11
C LYS A 236 -8.28 11.02 12.05
N THR A 237 -9.46 11.25 11.49
CA THR A 237 -10.70 11.39 12.30
C THR A 237 -11.05 10.08 12.99
N ILE A 238 -11.00 8.95 12.29
CA ILE A 238 -11.33 7.64 12.84
C ILE A 238 -10.36 7.29 13.97
N THR A 239 -9.05 7.51 13.79
CA THR A 239 -8.04 7.23 14.81
C THR A 239 -8.31 8.04 16.08
N ALA A 240 -8.43 9.36 15.97
CA ALA A 240 -8.65 10.23 17.11
C ALA A 240 -9.96 9.88 17.85
N TYR A 241 -11.00 9.57 17.09
CA TYR A 241 -12.33 9.25 17.65
C TYR A 241 -12.35 7.94 18.44
N ALA A 242 -11.71 6.90 17.91
CA ALA A 242 -11.61 5.60 18.56
C ALA A 242 -10.72 5.66 19.82
N GLN A 243 -9.57 6.34 19.72
CA GLN A 243 -8.66 6.50 20.86
C GLN A 243 -9.26 7.30 22.01
N ALA A 244 -10.10 8.31 21.71
CA ALA A 244 -10.85 9.05 22.75
C ALA A 244 -11.79 8.16 23.58
N ARG A 245 -12.10 6.93 23.09
CA ARG A 245 -12.88 5.89 23.76
C ARG A 245 -12.04 4.75 24.32
N GLY A 246 -10.71 4.91 24.30
CA GLY A 246 -9.77 3.92 24.80
C GLY A 246 -9.63 2.69 23.90
N ILE A 247 -9.98 2.79 22.63
CA ILE A 247 -9.82 1.73 21.63
C ILE A 247 -8.46 1.88 20.94
N VAL A 248 -7.72 0.79 20.82
CA VAL A 248 -6.46 0.74 20.05
C VAL A 248 -6.76 0.79 18.56
N VAL A 249 -5.95 1.52 17.80
CA VAL A 249 -6.18 1.72 16.36
C VAL A 249 -5.00 1.24 15.53
N GLY A 250 -5.25 0.25 14.67
CA GLY A 250 -4.32 -0.26 13.66
C GLY A 250 -4.79 0.05 12.24
N TRP A 251 -3.85 0.14 11.29
CA TRP A 251 -4.14 0.34 9.87
C TRP A 251 -3.38 -0.65 8.98
N ASP A 252 -4.08 -1.29 8.04
CA ASP A 252 -3.47 -1.94 6.88
C ASP A 252 -3.26 -0.91 5.77
N LEU A 253 -2.01 -0.64 5.43
CA LEU A 253 -1.66 0.34 4.40
C LEU A 253 -1.27 -0.29 3.05
N ALA A 254 -1.66 -1.53 2.79
CA ALA A 254 -1.29 -2.26 1.57
C ALA A 254 -1.58 -1.48 0.28
N HIS A 255 -2.68 -0.72 0.24
CA HIS A 255 -3.06 0.13 -0.89
C HIS A 255 -2.77 1.62 -0.65
N ALA A 256 -2.40 2.03 0.55
CA ALA A 256 -2.17 3.43 0.90
C ALA A 256 -0.68 3.83 0.82
N ALA A 257 0.23 2.98 1.30
CA ALA A 257 1.67 3.28 1.27
C ALA A 257 2.18 3.49 -0.17
N GLY A 258 2.79 4.64 -0.43
CA GLY A 258 3.27 5.03 -1.75
C GLY A 258 2.18 5.50 -2.74
N ASN A 259 0.92 5.55 -2.34
CA ASN A 259 -0.22 5.93 -3.16
C ASN A 259 -0.85 7.27 -2.72
N VAL A 260 -1.14 7.39 -1.43
CA VAL A 260 -1.74 8.58 -0.83
C VAL A 260 -0.89 9.10 0.32
N PRO A 261 -0.93 10.42 0.61
CA PRO A 261 -0.27 10.94 1.80
C PRO A 261 -0.91 10.36 3.06
N VAL A 262 -0.08 9.80 3.93
CA VAL A 262 -0.46 9.41 5.30
C VAL A 262 0.48 10.10 6.27
N GLN A 263 0.03 10.34 7.50
CA GLN A 263 0.77 11.04 8.56
C GLN A 263 0.61 10.25 9.86
N LEU A 264 1.21 9.05 9.90
CA LEU A 264 0.98 8.10 10.99
C LEU A 264 1.39 8.65 12.35
N HIS A 265 2.52 9.38 12.40
CA HIS A 265 2.98 10.03 13.62
C HIS A 265 2.00 11.12 14.06
N ASP A 266 1.72 12.11 13.20
CA ASP A 266 0.91 13.27 13.55
C ASP A 266 -0.56 12.91 13.82
N TRP A 267 -1.05 11.82 13.24
CA TRP A 267 -2.38 11.28 13.49
C TRP A 267 -2.44 10.38 14.74
N ASN A 268 -1.30 10.22 15.44
CA ASN A 268 -1.19 9.43 16.67
C ASN A 268 -1.63 7.97 16.51
N VAL A 269 -1.48 7.39 15.32
CA VAL A 269 -1.83 5.98 15.04
C VAL A 269 -1.07 5.06 16.00
N ASP A 270 -1.68 4.00 16.53
CA ASP A 270 -0.97 3.11 17.45
C ASP A 270 0.01 2.21 16.68
N PHE A 271 -0.45 1.59 15.60
CA PHE A 271 0.38 0.77 14.72
C PHE A 271 -0.18 0.70 13.30
N ALA A 272 0.68 0.36 12.35
CA ALA A 272 0.28 0.06 10.98
C ALA A 272 1.23 -0.96 10.34
N ALA A 273 0.79 -1.62 9.27
CA ALA A 273 1.64 -2.47 8.45
C ALA A 273 1.32 -2.30 6.96
N TRP A 274 2.30 -2.58 6.11
CA TRP A 274 2.12 -2.52 4.66
C TRP A 274 3.00 -3.53 3.94
N CYS A 275 2.58 -3.87 2.71
CA CYS A 275 3.44 -4.54 1.74
C CYS A 275 4.13 -3.50 0.84
N THR A 276 5.30 -3.83 0.34
CA THR A 276 6.11 -2.92 -0.48
C THR A 276 6.01 -3.21 -1.98
N TYR A 277 5.39 -4.33 -2.37
CA TYR A 277 5.37 -4.78 -3.77
C TYR A 277 4.28 -4.13 -4.64
N LYS A 278 3.33 -3.37 -4.04
CA LYS A 278 2.28 -2.66 -4.79
C LYS A 278 2.82 -1.30 -5.25
N TYR A 279 2.26 -0.20 -4.76
CA TYR A 279 2.66 1.15 -5.16
C TYR A 279 4.10 1.52 -4.80
N MET A 280 4.71 0.81 -3.86
CA MET A 280 6.13 0.98 -3.53
C MET A 280 7.08 0.17 -4.43
N ASN A 281 6.60 -0.62 -5.39
CA ASN A 281 7.35 -1.25 -6.50
C ASN A 281 8.55 -2.13 -6.10
N ALA A 282 8.56 -2.71 -4.91
CA ALA A 282 9.71 -3.48 -4.43
C ALA A 282 9.80 -4.92 -4.97
N GLY A 283 8.88 -5.32 -5.85
CA GLY A 283 8.87 -6.66 -6.46
C GLY A 283 7.98 -7.67 -5.74
N PRO A 284 7.61 -8.76 -6.41
CA PRO A 284 6.62 -9.70 -5.92
C PRO A 284 7.07 -10.39 -4.63
N GLY A 285 6.23 -10.32 -3.58
CA GLY A 285 6.50 -10.93 -2.28
C GLY A 285 7.58 -10.25 -1.45
N ALA A 286 8.07 -9.08 -1.87
CA ALA A 286 9.12 -8.34 -1.17
C ALA A 286 8.73 -8.02 0.29
N ILE A 287 9.77 -7.76 1.09
CA ILE A 287 9.69 -7.47 2.52
C ILE A 287 8.68 -6.35 2.82
N GLY A 288 7.91 -6.50 3.90
CA GLY A 288 6.95 -5.51 4.36
C GLY A 288 7.57 -4.44 5.26
N GLY A 289 6.74 -3.50 5.67
CA GLY A 289 7.06 -2.53 6.70
C GLY A 289 6.02 -2.53 7.80
N ILE A 290 6.44 -2.07 8.97
CA ILE A 290 5.58 -1.77 10.11
C ILE A 290 5.83 -0.36 10.60
N PHE A 291 4.81 0.21 11.20
CA PHE A 291 4.87 1.42 12.02
C PHE A 291 4.41 1.08 13.43
N VAL A 292 5.14 1.56 14.42
CA VAL A 292 4.72 1.58 15.82
C VAL A 292 5.02 2.96 16.37
N HIS A 293 3.98 3.65 16.84
CA HIS A 293 4.13 5.01 17.38
C HIS A 293 5.14 5.05 18.53
N GLU A 294 5.93 6.12 18.63
CA GLU A 294 6.94 6.28 19.68
C GLU A 294 6.42 6.08 21.10
N LYS A 295 5.13 6.43 21.37
CA LYS A 295 4.47 6.21 22.66
C LYS A 295 4.45 4.72 23.10
N HIS A 296 4.54 3.79 22.15
CA HIS A 296 4.60 2.35 22.39
C HIS A 296 6.00 1.76 22.22
N GLY A 297 6.89 2.49 21.51
CA GLY A 297 8.26 2.07 21.24
C GLY A 297 9.24 2.32 22.39
N TYR A 298 8.81 3.02 23.43
CA TYR A 298 9.67 3.37 24.57
C TYR A 298 10.07 2.12 25.39
N VAL A 299 11.31 2.14 25.89
CA VAL A 299 11.84 1.14 26.81
C VAL A 299 12.31 1.86 28.07
N ASP A 300 11.71 1.52 29.21
CA ASP A 300 12.03 2.09 30.51
C ASP A 300 13.01 1.21 31.27
N TYR A 301 14.17 1.75 31.61
CA TYR A 301 15.23 1.14 32.42
C TYR A 301 15.29 1.71 33.84
N SER A 302 14.27 2.44 34.30
CA SER A 302 14.26 3.05 35.64
C SER A 302 14.40 2.05 36.79
N ALA A 303 13.91 0.82 36.59
CA ALA A 303 14.04 -0.29 37.54
C ALA A 303 15.43 -0.98 37.50
N GLY A 304 16.32 -0.56 36.64
CA GLY A 304 17.66 -1.09 36.47
C GLY A 304 17.95 -1.71 35.09
N PRO A 305 19.24 -1.86 34.73
CA PRO A 305 19.65 -2.27 33.37
C PRO A 305 19.22 -3.71 33.00
N ASP A 306 18.96 -4.56 33.98
CA ASP A 306 18.53 -5.95 33.77
C ASP A 306 17.00 -6.14 33.93
N SER A 307 16.24 -5.06 34.11
CA SER A 307 14.78 -5.08 34.31
C SER A 307 14.04 -4.04 33.46
N PRO A 308 14.19 -4.09 32.14
CA PRO A 308 13.51 -3.14 31.25
C PRO A 308 11.99 -3.38 31.25
N SER A 309 11.22 -2.29 31.28
CA SER A 309 9.78 -2.30 31.06
C SER A 309 9.47 -1.76 29.65
N PHE A 310 8.67 -2.48 28.89
CA PHE A 310 8.28 -2.14 27.52
C PHE A 310 6.97 -2.81 27.15
N VAL A 311 6.35 -2.38 26.05
CA VAL A 311 5.13 -3.04 25.53
C VAL A 311 5.43 -4.48 25.18
N ASP A 312 4.66 -5.42 25.75
CA ASP A 312 4.78 -6.86 25.49
C ASP A 312 4.70 -7.14 24.00
N ARG A 313 5.72 -7.83 23.50
CA ARG A 313 5.85 -8.21 22.09
C ARG A 313 6.54 -9.55 21.93
N LEU A 314 6.26 -10.23 20.84
CA LEU A 314 7.04 -11.40 20.47
C LEU A 314 8.48 -10.93 20.19
N SER A 315 9.44 -11.49 20.89
CA SER A 315 10.83 -11.04 20.86
C SER A 315 11.72 -12.02 20.13
N GLY A 316 12.64 -11.47 19.36
CA GLY A 316 13.72 -12.22 18.71
C GLY A 316 15.03 -11.45 18.86
N TRP A 317 16.16 -12.12 18.58
CA TRP A 317 17.47 -11.52 18.83
C TRP A 317 17.71 -10.24 18.01
N TYR A 318 17.02 -10.07 16.86
CA TYR A 318 17.19 -8.89 16.00
C TYR A 318 16.49 -7.65 16.56
N GLY A 319 15.44 -7.83 17.38
CA GLY A 319 14.82 -6.78 18.18
C GLY A 319 15.60 -6.43 19.46
N GLY A 320 16.72 -7.07 19.72
CA GLY A 320 17.62 -6.78 20.80
C GLY A 320 18.66 -5.71 20.45
N ASP A 321 19.18 -5.04 21.47
CA ASP A 321 20.20 -4.01 21.37
C ASP A 321 21.45 -4.48 20.60
N LYS A 322 21.89 -3.70 19.62
CA LYS A 322 22.99 -4.07 18.72
C LYS A 322 24.34 -4.24 19.42
N THR A 323 24.57 -3.49 20.48
CA THR A 323 25.86 -3.52 21.19
C THR A 323 26.01 -4.74 22.07
N SER A 324 24.90 -5.34 22.51
CA SER A 324 24.86 -6.49 23.40
C SER A 324 24.41 -7.81 22.73
N ARG A 325 23.81 -7.73 21.56
CA ARG A 325 23.21 -8.89 20.85
C ARG A 325 24.21 -10.04 20.62
N PHE A 326 25.50 -9.74 20.43
CA PHE A 326 26.54 -10.73 20.21
C PHE A 326 27.20 -11.25 21.48
N ASN A 327 26.78 -10.81 22.69
CA ASN A 327 27.31 -11.34 23.95
C ASN A 327 26.89 -12.78 24.21
N MET A 328 25.81 -13.24 23.56
CA MET A 328 25.26 -14.63 23.68
C MET A 328 24.94 -15.03 25.14
N ASP A 329 24.54 -14.06 25.97
CA ASP A 329 24.33 -14.25 27.42
C ASP A 329 22.87 -14.51 27.81
N ASN A 330 21.96 -14.70 26.82
CA ASN A 330 20.52 -14.88 27.00
C ASN A 330 19.81 -13.78 27.80
N LYS A 331 20.41 -12.57 27.85
CA LYS A 331 19.83 -11.39 28.43
C LYS A 331 19.25 -10.52 27.32
N PHE A 332 17.92 -10.48 27.19
CA PHE A 332 17.28 -9.69 26.18
C PHE A 332 17.24 -8.21 26.61
N LYS A 333 17.95 -7.37 25.86
CA LYS A 333 17.88 -5.91 25.96
C LYS A 333 17.09 -5.38 24.75
N PRO A 334 15.83 -4.97 24.93
CA PRO A 334 14.99 -4.58 23.80
C PRO A 334 15.48 -3.27 23.14
N LEU A 335 15.40 -3.22 21.81
CA LEU A 335 15.53 -1.98 21.08
C LEU A 335 14.34 -1.06 21.35
N THR A 336 14.58 0.23 21.45
CA THR A 336 13.56 1.28 21.42
C THR A 336 13.04 1.45 20.00
N GLY A 337 11.76 1.86 19.87
CA GLY A 337 11.11 2.08 18.59
C GLY A 337 10.63 0.79 17.91
N ALA A 338 10.15 0.92 16.67
CA ALA A 338 9.58 -0.18 15.89
C ALA A 338 10.57 -1.32 15.62
N GLY A 339 11.88 -1.01 15.58
CA GLY A 339 12.94 -2.02 15.44
C GLY A 339 12.89 -3.11 16.50
N GLY A 340 12.33 -2.82 17.67
CA GLY A 340 12.13 -3.79 18.75
C GLY A 340 11.17 -4.93 18.43
N TRP A 341 10.34 -4.80 17.39
CA TRP A 341 9.43 -5.85 16.90
C TRP A 341 10.08 -6.78 15.89
N GLN A 342 11.32 -6.51 15.45
CA GLN A 342 12.05 -7.42 14.56
C GLN A 342 12.43 -8.70 15.29
N LEU A 343 12.18 -9.85 14.66
CA LEU A 343 12.48 -11.17 15.23
C LEU A 343 13.84 -11.68 14.79
N SER A 344 14.03 -11.81 13.49
CA SER A 344 15.24 -12.35 12.87
C SER A 344 15.84 -11.34 11.91
N ASN A 345 17.03 -11.67 11.42
CA ASN A 345 17.68 -10.90 10.37
C ASN A 345 16.75 -10.79 9.14
N PRO A 346 16.36 -9.59 8.72
CA PRO A 346 15.52 -9.44 7.54
C PRO A 346 16.28 -9.79 6.26
N SER A 347 15.54 -10.22 5.25
CA SER A 347 16.10 -10.60 3.95
C SER A 347 16.83 -9.44 3.27
N VAL A 348 18.14 -9.54 3.12
CA VAL A 348 18.96 -8.51 2.47
C VAL A 348 18.61 -8.39 0.97
N VAL A 349 18.26 -9.50 0.31
CA VAL A 349 17.80 -9.50 -1.10
C VAL A 349 16.55 -8.65 -1.26
N ASP A 350 15.57 -8.83 -0.37
CA ASP A 350 14.33 -8.05 -0.42
C ASP A 350 14.55 -6.58 -0.07
N ILE A 351 15.44 -6.30 0.89
CA ILE A 351 15.81 -4.90 1.25
C ILE A 351 16.52 -4.24 0.07
N ALA A 352 17.40 -4.95 -0.66
CA ALA A 352 18.06 -4.42 -1.85
C ALA A 352 17.04 -4.07 -2.95
N SER A 353 16.02 -4.92 -3.13
CA SER A 353 14.92 -4.62 -4.05
C SER A 353 14.09 -3.42 -3.59
N LEU A 354 13.75 -3.34 -2.31
CA LEU A 354 13.00 -2.20 -1.74
C LEU A 354 13.78 -0.89 -1.88
N THR A 355 15.06 -0.85 -1.50
CA THR A 355 15.87 0.37 -1.56
C THR A 355 16.07 0.86 -2.98
N SER A 356 16.10 -0.04 -3.96
CA SER A 356 16.13 0.33 -5.39
C SER A 356 14.88 1.13 -5.80
N SER A 357 13.73 0.78 -5.28
CA SER A 357 12.49 1.53 -5.52
C SER A 357 12.45 2.83 -4.72
N LEU A 358 12.87 2.80 -3.46
CA LEU A 358 12.94 3.98 -2.61
C LEU A 358 13.82 5.07 -3.22
N ALA A 359 14.85 4.71 -3.98
CA ALA A 359 15.66 5.66 -4.75
C ALA A 359 14.85 6.46 -5.78
N THR A 360 13.76 5.91 -6.33
CA THR A 360 12.84 6.66 -7.18
C THR A 360 11.95 7.59 -6.34
N PHE A 361 11.48 7.15 -5.18
CA PHE A 361 10.71 8.00 -4.27
C PHE A 361 11.52 9.20 -3.75
N GLN A 362 12.83 9.06 -3.59
CA GLN A 362 13.71 10.17 -3.20
C GLN A 362 13.83 11.28 -4.27
N LYS A 363 13.49 11.00 -5.53
CA LYS A 363 13.48 12.00 -6.62
C LYS A 363 12.22 12.87 -6.62
N THR A 364 11.25 12.58 -5.77
CA THR A 364 9.95 13.25 -5.70
C THR A 364 9.44 13.34 -4.26
N SER A 365 8.18 13.68 -4.08
CA SER A 365 7.52 13.72 -2.77
C SER A 365 6.14 13.06 -2.84
N MET A 366 5.61 12.63 -1.69
CA MET A 366 4.23 12.13 -1.62
C MET A 366 3.20 13.20 -2.01
N ALA A 367 3.50 14.48 -1.81
CA ALA A 367 2.65 15.59 -2.27
C ALA A 367 2.59 15.64 -3.80
N ALA A 368 3.71 15.58 -4.51
CA ALA A 368 3.76 15.59 -5.97
C ALA A 368 3.13 14.31 -6.57
N ILE A 369 3.33 13.15 -5.93
CA ILE A 369 2.67 11.90 -6.30
C ILE A 369 1.15 12.05 -6.17
N ARG A 370 0.66 12.63 -5.07
CA ARG A 370 -0.76 12.85 -4.83
C ARG A 370 -1.37 13.82 -5.84
N GLU A 371 -0.70 14.92 -6.12
CA GLU A 371 -1.15 15.91 -7.13
C GLU A 371 -1.36 15.24 -8.49
N LYS A 372 -0.37 14.48 -8.98
CA LYS A 372 -0.52 13.73 -10.24
C LYS A 372 -1.62 12.67 -10.14
N SER A 373 -1.73 11.96 -9.01
CA SER A 373 -2.76 10.94 -8.80
C SER A 373 -4.17 11.53 -8.90
N LEU A 374 -4.42 12.65 -8.23
CA LEU A 374 -5.70 13.38 -8.28
C LEU A 374 -6.04 13.79 -9.71
N HIS A 375 -5.05 14.32 -10.46
CA HIS A 375 -5.29 14.80 -11.81
C HIS A 375 -5.51 13.66 -12.82
N ILE A 376 -4.67 12.59 -12.78
CA ILE A 376 -4.78 11.48 -13.73
C ILE A 376 -6.04 10.63 -13.50
N THR A 377 -6.46 10.44 -12.23
CA THR A 377 -7.71 9.72 -11.93
C THR A 377 -8.93 10.56 -12.25
N ALA A 378 -8.88 11.89 -12.08
CA ALA A 378 -9.96 12.77 -12.53
C ALA A 378 -10.07 12.78 -14.06
N TYR A 379 -8.96 12.71 -14.78
CA TYR A 379 -8.96 12.58 -16.24
C TYR A 379 -9.58 11.23 -16.67
N LEU A 380 -9.21 10.13 -16.03
CA LEU A 380 -9.81 8.82 -16.25
C LEU A 380 -11.32 8.85 -16.02
N GLU A 381 -11.78 9.43 -14.90
CA GLU A 381 -13.19 9.57 -14.58
C GLU A 381 -13.92 10.42 -15.62
N HIS A 382 -13.35 11.57 -15.98
CA HIS A 382 -13.92 12.44 -17.01
C HIS A 382 -14.13 11.71 -18.33
N LEU A 383 -13.11 11.01 -18.82
CA LEU A 383 -13.22 10.25 -20.06
C LEU A 383 -14.22 9.09 -19.98
N LEU A 384 -14.33 8.43 -18.84
CA LEU A 384 -15.34 7.37 -18.64
C LEU A 384 -16.77 7.92 -18.68
N LEU A 385 -17.01 9.08 -18.09
CA LEU A 385 -18.34 9.67 -17.98
C LEU A 385 -18.75 10.45 -19.25
N THR A 386 -17.78 10.99 -20.00
CA THR A 386 -18.05 11.68 -21.26
C THR A 386 -18.34 10.65 -22.36
N ASP A 387 -19.39 10.86 -23.16
CA ASP A 387 -19.78 9.96 -24.27
C ASP A 387 -19.82 8.48 -23.85
N ALA A 388 -20.40 8.21 -22.68
CA ALA A 388 -20.60 6.84 -22.22
C ALA A 388 -21.52 6.07 -23.19
N PRO A 389 -21.27 4.77 -23.46
CA PRO A 389 -22.12 3.96 -24.33
C PRO A 389 -23.57 3.93 -23.84
N GLU A 390 -24.52 3.87 -24.80
CA GLU A 390 -25.94 3.77 -24.47
C GLU A 390 -26.25 2.56 -23.58
N GLY A 391 -27.28 2.71 -22.75
CA GLY A 391 -27.73 1.63 -21.87
C GLY A 391 -26.91 1.47 -20.61
N GLU A 392 -26.02 2.39 -20.26
CA GLU A 392 -25.23 2.39 -19.01
C GLU A 392 -24.57 1.02 -18.70
N PRO A 393 -23.67 0.52 -19.59
CA PRO A 393 -23.08 -0.82 -19.42
C PRO A 393 -22.15 -0.94 -18.23
N TYR A 394 -21.79 0.16 -17.60
CA TYR A 394 -20.97 0.23 -16.39
C TYR A 394 -21.27 1.44 -15.52
N ARG A 395 -20.78 1.39 -14.30
CA ARG A 395 -20.74 2.54 -13.39
C ARG A 395 -19.43 2.52 -12.58
N ILE A 396 -19.00 3.68 -12.13
CA ILE A 396 -17.86 3.84 -11.22
C ILE A 396 -18.38 3.64 -9.79
N ILE A 397 -17.75 2.74 -9.03
CA ILE A 397 -18.09 2.45 -7.62
C ILE A 397 -17.06 2.99 -6.62
N SER A 398 -15.99 3.61 -7.12
CA SER A 398 -15.09 4.41 -6.29
C SER A 398 -15.77 5.72 -5.86
N PRO A 399 -15.37 6.30 -4.72
CA PRO A 399 -15.91 7.59 -4.30
C PRO A 399 -15.80 8.65 -5.41
N SER A 400 -16.87 9.42 -5.60
CA SER A 400 -16.89 10.53 -6.57
C SER A 400 -16.03 11.72 -6.13
N ASP A 401 -15.77 11.84 -4.82
CA ASP A 401 -14.84 12.81 -4.28
C ASP A 401 -13.40 12.30 -4.48
N PRO A 402 -12.57 13.00 -5.28
CA PRO A 402 -11.17 12.59 -5.51
C PRO A 402 -10.33 12.50 -4.23
N GLU A 403 -10.67 13.27 -3.19
CA GLU A 403 -9.95 13.23 -1.92
C GLU A 403 -10.24 11.96 -1.11
N GLN A 404 -11.37 11.31 -1.36
CA GLN A 404 -11.78 10.06 -0.71
C GLN A 404 -11.33 8.80 -1.48
N ARG A 405 -10.39 8.93 -2.43
CA ARG A 405 -9.86 7.80 -3.20
C ARG A 405 -8.37 7.95 -3.50
N GLY A 406 -7.69 6.82 -3.76
CA GLY A 406 -6.32 6.80 -4.24
C GLY A 406 -6.24 6.81 -5.77
N ALA A 407 -5.19 6.22 -6.33
CA ALA A 407 -4.95 6.14 -7.78
C ALA A 407 -5.89 5.14 -8.50
N GLN A 408 -6.74 4.42 -7.78
CA GLN A 408 -7.62 3.40 -8.35
C GLN A 408 -9.02 3.94 -8.61
N LEU A 409 -9.57 3.66 -9.81
CA LEU A 409 -11.01 3.64 -10.06
C LEU A 409 -11.48 2.20 -10.25
N SER A 410 -12.59 1.87 -9.57
CA SER A 410 -13.28 0.60 -9.69
C SER A 410 -14.53 0.77 -10.53
N ILE A 411 -14.65 -0.03 -11.58
CA ILE A 411 -15.72 0.04 -12.58
C ILE A 411 -16.53 -1.24 -12.48
N LEU A 412 -17.79 -1.14 -12.08
CA LEU A 412 -18.73 -2.24 -12.04
C LEU A 412 -19.43 -2.34 -13.41
N LEU A 413 -19.27 -3.44 -14.08
CA LEU A 413 -19.91 -3.75 -15.34
C LEU A 413 -21.29 -4.41 -15.13
N LYS A 414 -22.15 -4.32 -16.13
CA LYS A 414 -23.35 -5.17 -16.16
C LYS A 414 -22.97 -6.65 -16.17
N PRO A 415 -23.81 -7.52 -15.58
CA PRO A 415 -23.54 -8.95 -15.53
C PRO A 415 -23.25 -9.54 -16.90
N GLY A 416 -22.19 -10.35 -16.98
CA GLY A 416 -21.76 -11.04 -18.20
C GLY A 416 -20.77 -10.27 -19.07
N LEU A 417 -20.60 -8.95 -18.90
CA LEU A 417 -19.68 -8.15 -19.72
C LEU A 417 -18.21 -8.29 -19.31
N LEU A 418 -17.93 -8.66 -18.06
CA LEU A 418 -16.55 -8.72 -17.57
C LEU A 418 -15.65 -9.67 -18.38
N PRO A 419 -16.00 -10.95 -18.63
CA PRO A 419 -15.11 -11.87 -19.32
C PRO A 419 -14.72 -11.43 -20.74
N PRO A 420 -15.67 -11.07 -21.65
CA PRO A 420 -15.32 -10.67 -22.99
C PRO A 420 -14.57 -9.35 -23.06
N VAL A 421 -14.97 -8.35 -22.30
CA VAL A 421 -14.29 -7.04 -22.25
C VAL A 421 -12.86 -7.21 -21.71
N PHE A 422 -12.69 -7.96 -20.63
CA PHE A 422 -11.37 -8.24 -20.06
C PHE A 422 -10.45 -8.94 -21.07
N LYS A 423 -10.97 -9.96 -21.77
CA LYS A 423 -10.22 -10.70 -22.78
C LYS A 423 -9.77 -9.77 -23.90
N LYS A 424 -10.68 -8.97 -24.48
CA LYS A 424 -10.40 -8.08 -25.60
C LYS A 424 -9.34 -7.04 -25.25
N LEU A 425 -9.44 -6.43 -24.09
CA LEU A 425 -8.44 -5.45 -23.62
C LEU A 425 -7.07 -6.11 -23.35
N SER A 426 -7.08 -7.29 -22.72
CA SER A 426 -5.83 -8.04 -22.48
C SER A 426 -5.14 -8.45 -23.78
N ASP A 427 -5.90 -8.87 -24.79
CA ASP A 427 -5.36 -9.20 -26.12
C ASP A 427 -4.74 -7.98 -26.80
N ASN A 428 -5.20 -6.76 -26.48
CA ASN A 428 -4.66 -5.49 -26.97
C ASN A 428 -3.46 -4.97 -26.14
N GLY A 429 -3.04 -5.70 -25.11
CA GLY A 429 -1.85 -5.37 -24.31
C GLY A 429 -2.14 -4.46 -23.11
N PHE A 430 -3.41 -4.35 -22.66
CA PHE A 430 -3.72 -3.69 -21.41
C PHE A 430 -3.60 -4.67 -20.23
N VAL A 431 -2.91 -4.26 -19.18
CA VAL A 431 -2.74 -5.01 -17.94
C VAL A 431 -3.48 -4.27 -16.83
N PHE A 432 -4.51 -4.89 -16.28
CA PHE A 432 -5.33 -4.34 -15.20
C PHE A 432 -5.95 -5.48 -14.40
N ASP A 433 -6.53 -5.17 -13.27
CA ASP A 433 -7.07 -6.17 -12.34
C ASP A 433 -8.59 -6.34 -12.52
N GLN A 434 -9.08 -7.54 -12.23
CA GLN A 434 -10.52 -7.85 -12.18
C GLN A 434 -10.91 -8.42 -10.82
N ARG A 435 -12.12 -8.13 -10.38
CA ARG A 435 -12.75 -8.72 -9.20
C ARG A 435 -14.11 -9.26 -9.58
N LYS A 436 -14.23 -10.58 -9.52
CA LYS A 436 -15.51 -11.25 -9.79
C LYS A 436 -16.59 -10.80 -8.80
N PRO A 437 -17.86 -10.76 -9.23
CA PRO A 437 -18.31 -11.19 -10.55
C PRO A 437 -18.03 -10.18 -11.68
N ASP A 438 -18.09 -8.85 -11.47
CA ASP A 438 -18.25 -7.90 -12.57
C ASP A 438 -17.41 -6.61 -12.42
N VAL A 439 -16.37 -6.57 -11.57
CA VAL A 439 -15.57 -5.36 -11.36
C VAL A 439 -14.23 -5.39 -12.07
N ILE A 440 -13.90 -4.30 -12.73
CA ILE A 440 -12.56 -3.95 -13.24
C ILE A 440 -11.96 -2.88 -12.33
N ARG A 441 -10.68 -3.02 -11.98
CA ARG A 441 -9.93 -2.02 -11.22
C ARG A 441 -8.83 -1.43 -12.11
N ILE A 442 -8.87 -0.12 -12.31
CA ILE A 442 -7.91 0.62 -13.11
C ILE A 442 -7.14 1.53 -12.17
N ALA A 443 -5.83 1.32 -12.08
CA ALA A 443 -4.97 2.02 -11.14
C ALA A 443 -3.78 2.68 -11.85
N PRO A 444 -3.97 3.85 -12.49
CA PRO A 444 -2.87 4.59 -13.08
C PRO A 444 -1.92 5.10 -12.00
N ALA A 445 -0.78 4.43 -11.84
CA ALA A 445 0.23 4.78 -10.86
C ALA A 445 1.00 6.05 -11.29
N PRO A 446 1.05 7.09 -10.43
CA PRO A 446 1.62 8.39 -10.80
C PRO A 446 3.09 8.35 -11.22
N LEU A 447 3.86 7.40 -10.73
CA LEU A 447 5.30 7.32 -11.01
C LEU A 447 5.60 6.89 -12.47
N TYR A 448 4.69 6.15 -13.12
CA TYR A 448 5.01 5.60 -14.43
C TYR A 448 3.87 5.65 -15.46
N ASN A 449 2.62 5.84 -15.06
CA ASN A 449 1.53 5.97 -16.03
C ASN A 449 1.39 7.38 -16.58
N SER A 450 0.95 7.44 -17.83
CA SER A 450 0.74 8.65 -18.61
C SER A 450 -0.75 8.92 -18.87
N TYR A 451 -1.08 10.18 -19.19
CA TYR A 451 -2.43 10.57 -19.58
C TYR A 451 -2.81 9.95 -20.95
N TRP A 452 -1.84 9.79 -21.83
CA TRP A 452 -2.05 9.12 -23.10
C TRP A 452 -2.47 7.64 -22.90
N GLU A 453 -1.85 6.92 -21.96
CA GLU A 453 -2.27 5.57 -21.59
C GLU A 453 -3.71 5.52 -21.09
N VAL A 454 -4.13 6.50 -20.31
CA VAL A 454 -5.53 6.63 -19.83
C VAL A 454 -6.47 6.85 -21.02
N TYR A 455 -6.12 7.75 -21.94
CA TYR A 455 -6.93 8.04 -23.12
C TYR A 455 -7.14 6.79 -23.99
N ILE A 456 -6.06 6.11 -24.38
CA ILE A 456 -6.19 4.92 -25.23
C ILE A 456 -6.92 3.78 -24.54
N PHE A 457 -6.74 3.61 -23.22
CA PHE A 457 -7.49 2.62 -22.45
C PHE A 457 -9.00 2.89 -22.51
N VAL A 458 -9.45 4.11 -22.22
CA VAL A 458 -10.88 4.43 -22.20
C VAL A 458 -11.49 4.32 -23.60
N ARG A 459 -10.80 4.75 -24.65
CA ARG A 459 -11.20 4.56 -26.03
C ARG A 459 -11.46 3.08 -26.35
N ASP A 460 -10.48 2.22 -26.05
CA ASP A 460 -10.57 0.79 -26.37
C ASP A 460 -11.57 0.05 -25.45
N PHE A 461 -11.71 0.50 -24.20
CA PHE A 461 -12.72 -0.02 -23.27
C PHE A 461 -14.14 0.24 -23.78
N LYS A 462 -14.45 1.48 -24.20
CA LYS A 462 -15.75 1.82 -24.77
C LYS A 462 -16.02 1.06 -26.07
N ALA A 463 -15.01 0.93 -26.94
CA ALA A 463 -15.13 0.14 -28.17
C ALA A 463 -15.37 -1.36 -27.89
N ALA A 464 -14.77 -1.89 -26.82
CA ALA A 464 -15.03 -3.26 -26.37
C ALA A 464 -16.48 -3.44 -25.92
N LEU A 465 -17.00 -2.51 -25.11
CA LEU A 465 -18.40 -2.55 -24.63
C LEU A 465 -19.42 -2.48 -25.76
N VAL A 466 -19.23 -1.55 -26.72
CA VAL A 466 -20.14 -1.42 -27.87
C VAL A 466 -20.19 -2.72 -28.69
N ALA A 467 -19.04 -3.36 -28.91
CA ALA A 467 -18.97 -4.60 -29.65
C ALA A 467 -19.72 -5.76 -28.96
N GLU A 468 -19.65 -5.84 -27.63
CA GLU A 468 -20.30 -6.89 -26.84
C GLU A 468 -21.81 -6.63 -26.62
N SER A 469 -22.22 -5.36 -26.64
CA SER A 469 -23.66 -5.00 -26.54
C SER A 469 -24.43 -5.22 -27.84
N ALA A 470 -23.73 -5.41 -28.98
CA ALA A 470 -24.33 -5.67 -30.29
C ALA A 470 -24.53 -7.17 -30.58
N THR A 471 -24.00 -8.04 -29.72
CA THR A 471 -24.15 -9.52 -29.77
C THR A 471 -25.17 -10.01 -28.75
#